data_fe18a343cb6d668635e0a62a6954c60f
#
_entry.id   fe18a343cb6d668635e0a62a6954c60f
#
_cell.length_a   1.000
_cell.length_b   1.000
_cell.length_c   1.000
_cell.angle_alpha   90.00
_cell.angle_beta   90.00
_cell.angle_gamma   90.00
#
_symmetry.space_group_name_H-M   'P 1'
#
loop_
_entity.id
_entity.type
_entity.pdbx_description
1 polymer ?
#
loop_
_entity_poly.entity_id
_entity_poly.type
_entity_poly.pdbx_seq_one_letter_code
_entity_poly.pdbx_strand_id
1 'polypeptide(L)'
;MARAQAAGRHNRDDVARTALRILDEHGLPDFTMRRLGAALDVQPSALYWHFPDKQSLLAELADLIVAEAATVTTDTSRPQEDWRERVRDAAMSLRAALLAHRDGAEVVASTTALGLGATAARDTLSAAVAGGGFGDADCARAASALLHFVLGHVAHEQQRVQLDRLGLLPAPTDEEDPAGDFAFGVDLLVRGLGTRT
;
A
#
# COMPACT_ATOMS: atom_id res chain seq x y z
N MET A 1 21.53 3.79 -35.08
CA MET A 1 20.72 4.94 -34.69
C MET A 1 19.30 4.60 -34.19
N ALA A 2 18.73 3.41 -34.47
CA ALA A 2 17.39 3.00 -34.01
C ALA A 2 17.28 2.73 -32.49
N ARG A 3 18.39 2.44 -31.79
CA ARG A 3 18.40 2.09 -30.36
C ARG A 3 18.21 3.27 -29.37
N ALA A 4 18.50 4.50 -29.78
CA ALA A 4 18.31 5.70 -28.96
C ALA A 4 16.86 6.25 -29.01
N GLN A 5 16.08 5.86 -29.99
CA GLN A 5 14.69 6.30 -30.16
C GLN A 5 13.69 5.53 -29.30
N ALA A 6 14.03 4.36 -28.77
CA ALA A 6 13.14 3.56 -27.90
C ALA A 6 13.06 4.11 -26.46
N ALA A 7 14.11 4.75 -25.95
CA ALA A 7 14.14 5.33 -24.61
C ALA A 7 13.23 6.57 -24.45
N GLY A 8 12.83 7.23 -25.57
CA GLY A 8 11.91 8.37 -25.54
C GLY A 8 10.43 7.99 -25.72
N ARG A 9 10.12 6.69 -25.81
CA ARG A 9 8.77 6.20 -26.12
C ARG A 9 7.89 6.02 -24.87
N HIS A 10 8.49 5.83 -23.70
CA HIS A 10 7.79 5.66 -22.44
C HIS A 10 8.32 6.67 -21.42
N ASN A 11 7.42 7.39 -20.76
CA ASN A 11 7.76 8.24 -19.63
C ASN A 11 7.84 7.43 -18.33
N ARG A 12 8.26 8.08 -17.23
CA ARG A 12 8.39 7.46 -15.91
C ARG A 12 7.07 6.84 -15.45
N ASP A 13 5.95 7.54 -15.65
CA ASP A 13 4.60 7.09 -15.29
C ASP A 13 4.17 5.86 -16.09
N ASP A 14 4.47 5.82 -17.40
CA ASP A 14 4.15 4.66 -18.24
C ASP A 14 4.88 3.41 -17.75
N VAL A 15 6.16 3.57 -17.38
CA VAL A 15 6.96 2.48 -16.81
C VAL A 15 6.38 2.02 -15.49
N ALA A 16 6.03 2.93 -14.56
CA ALA A 16 5.46 2.60 -13.26
C ALA A 16 4.10 1.91 -13.39
N ARG A 17 3.18 2.41 -14.21
CA ARG A 17 1.87 1.77 -14.43
C ARG A 17 1.98 0.39 -15.07
N THR A 18 2.91 0.22 -16.02
CA THR A 18 3.16 -1.09 -16.60
C THR A 18 3.76 -2.04 -15.58
N ALA A 19 4.63 -1.55 -14.71
CA ALA A 19 5.20 -2.32 -13.61
C ALA A 19 4.12 -2.76 -12.60
N LEU A 20 3.19 -1.87 -12.25
CA LEU A 20 2.07 -2.19 -11.35
C LEU A 20 1.19 -3.30 -11.94
N ARG A 21 0.85 -3.20 -13.23
CA ARG A 21 0.10 -4.25 -13.92
C ARG A 21 0.84 -5.61 -13.92
N ILE A 22 2.16 -5.61 -14.12
CA ILE A 22 2.98 -6.83 -14.06
C ILE A 22 2.99 -7.41 -12.64
N LEU A 23 3.03 -6.57 -11.62
CA LEU A 23 2.91 -6.99 -10.23
C LEU A 23 1.57 -7.71 -10.00
N ASP A 24 0.46 -7.14 -10.47
CA ASP A 24 -0.88 -7.72 -10.32
C ASP A 24 -1.03 -9.05 -11.04
N GLU A 25 -0.45 -9.18 -12.24
CA GLU A 25 -0.51 -10.39 -13.04
C GLU A 25 0.35 -11.53 -12.46
N HIS A 26 1.56 -11.21 -11.98
CA HIS A 26 2.57 -12.22 -11.68
C HIS A 26 2.99 -12.29 -10.21
N GLY A 27 2.75 -11.25 -9.43
CA GLY A 27 3.20 -11.10 -8.05
C GLY A 27 4.66 -10.64 -7.92
N LEU A 28 5.00 -10.26 -6.69
CA LEU A 28 6.32 -9.71 -6.35
C LEU A 28 7.49 -10.69 -6.56
N PRO A 29 7.36 -12.02 -6.29
CA PRO A 29 8.45 -12.98 -6.53
C PRO A 29 8.86 -13.06 -8.00
N ASP A 30 7.90 -12.96 -8.91
CA ASP A 30 8.11 -13.04 -10.37
C ASP A 30 8.32 -11.67 -11.03
N PHE A 31 8.29 -10.59 -10.27
CA PHE A 31 8.52 -9.24 -10.73
C PHE A 31 10.02 -8.97 -10.97
N THR A 32 10.40 -8.77 -12.25
CA THR A 32 11.79 -8.50 -12.64
C THR A 32 11.89 -7.36 -13.65
N MET A 33 13.02 -6.59 -13.61
CA MET A 33 13.32 -5.56 -14.61
C MET A 33 13.37 -6.11 -16.04
N ARG A 34 13.74 -7.38 -16.20
CA ARG A 34 13.75 -8.06 -17.51
C ARG A 34 12.33 -8.26 -18.05
N ARG A 35 11.38 -8.71 -17.19
CA ARG A 35 9.97 -8.86 -17.56
C ARG A 35 9.35 -7.53 -17.94
N LEU A 36 9.62 -6.48 -17.14
CA LEU A 36 9.15 -5.13 -17.41
C LEU A 36 9.70 -4.59 -18.75
N GLY A 37 11.00 -4.79 -19.02
CA GLY A 37 11.60 -4.41 -20.31
C GLY A 37 10.94 -5.12 -21.50
N ALA A 38 10.67 -6.43 -21.33
CA ALA A 38 9.96 -7.19 -22.38
C ALA A 38 8.54 -6.68 -22.61
N ALA A 39 7.79 -6.32 -21.57
CA ALA A 39 6.42 -5.79 -21.69
C ALA A 39 6.37 -4.40 -22.36
N LEU A 40 7.41 -3.61 -22.21
CA LEU A 40 7.54 -2.27 -22.82
C LEU A 40 8.27 -2.27 -24.18
N ASP A 41 8.71 -3.43 -24.65
CA ASP A 41 9.53 -3.60 -25.87
C ASP A 41 10.83 -2.75 -25.80
N VAL A 42 11.47 -2.72 -24.63
CA VAL A 42 12.75 -2.03 -24.42
C VAL A 42 13.78 -2.95 -23.77
N GLN A 43 15.06 -2.61 -23.93
CA GLN A 43 16.11 -3.28 -23.18
C GLN A 43 16.01 -2.92 -21.68
N PRO A 44 16.26 -3.84 -20.75
CA PRO A 44 16.24 -3.54 -19.31
C PRO A 44 17.15 -2.38 -18.92
N SER A 45 18.25 -2.15 -19.64
CA SER A 45 19.16 -1.01 -19.44
C SER A 45 18.50 0.34 -19.66
N ALA A 46 17.45 0.42 -20.49
CA ALA A 46 16.72 1.65 -20.72
C ALA A 46 15.84 2.04 -19.51
N LEU A 47 15.40 1.08 -18.72
CA LEU A 47 14.58 1.33 -17.53
C LEU A 47 15.36 2.01 -16.41
N TYR A 48 16.67 1.78 -16.34
CA TYR A 48 17.54 2.39 -15.33
C TYR A 48 17.72 3.91 -15.50
N TRP A 49 17.33 4.47 -16.63
CA TRP A 49 17.22 5.92 -16.82
C TRP A 49 16.04 6.53 -16.05
N HIS A 50 14.95 5.75 -15.83
CA HIS A 50 13.78 6.17 -15.08
C HIS A 50 13.89 5.78 -13.60
N PHE A 51 14.41 4.59 -13.33
CA PHE A 51 14.53 4.03 -11.98
C PHE A 51 15.92 3.40 -11.84
N PRO A 52 16.82 3.97 -11.02
CA PRO A 52 18.21 3.52 -10.93
C PRO A 52 18.36 2.07 -10.47
N ASP A 53 17.35 1.52 -9.79
CA ASP A 53 17.31 0.13 -9.34
C ASP A 53 15.85 -0.35 -9.16
N LYS A 54 15.69 -1.64 -8.84
CA LYS A 54 14.37 -2.26 -8.60
C LYS A 54 13.70 -1.64 -7.36
N GLN A 55 14.45 -1.25 -6.34
CA GLN A 55 13.88 -0.71 -5.10
C GLN A 55 13.25 0.67 -5.32
N SER A 56 13.90 1.52 -6.12
CA SER A 56 13.36 2.83 -6.52
C SER A 56 12.05 2.68 -7.33
N LEU A 57 11.96 1.65 -8.17
CA LEU A 57 10.72 1.34 -8.88
C LEU A 57 9.65 0.84 -7.92
N LEU A 58 9.97 -0.08 -7.01
CA LEU A 58 9.01 -0.58 -6.01
C LEU A 58 8.52 0.54 -5.09
N ALA A 59 9.38 1.52 -4.76
CA ALA A 59 8.97 2.70 -4.00
C ALA A 59 7.92 3.55 -4.77
N GLU A 60 8.10 3.72 -6.07
CA GLU A 60 7.09 4.37 -6.91
C GLU A 60 5.78 3.59 -6.95
N LEU A 61 5.83 2.24 -7.03
CA LEU A 61 4.62 1.40 -6.97
C LEU A 61 3.93 1.54 -5.60
N ALA A 62 4.69 1.58 -4.52
CA ALA A 62 4.14 1.81 -3.18
C ALA A 62 3.43 3.16 -3.09
N ASP A 63 4.01 4.22 -3.66
CA ASP A 63 3.38 5.54 -3.70
C ASP A 63 2.09 5.54 -4.54
N LEU A 64 2.07 4.86 -5.69
CA LEU A 64 0.86 4.70 -6.51
C LEU A 64 -0.25 3.96 -5.75
N ILE A 65 0.06 2.83 -5.12
CA ILE A 65 -0.90 2.04 -4.33
C ILE A 65 -1.49 2.88 -3.19
N VAL A 66 -0.63 3.58 -2.45
CA VAL A 66 -1.07 4.41 -1.32
C VAL A 66 -1.89 5.62 -1.78
N ALA A 67 -1.58 6.20 -2.94
CA ALA A 67 -2.33 7.33 -3.49
C ALA A 67 -3.79 6.97 -3.79
N GLU A 68 -4.11 5.71 -4.10
CA GLU A 68 -5.49 5.25 -4.29
C GLU A 68 -6.32 5.37 -3.00
N ALA A 69 -5.72 5.15 -1.83
CA ALA A 69 -6.40 5.34 -0.56
C ALA A 69 -6.86 6.79 -0.33
N ALA A 70 -6.07 7.77 -0.78
CA ALA A 70 -6.38 9.19 -0.62
C ALA A 70 -7.59 9.63 -1.46
N THR A 71 -7.89 8.97 -2.57
CA THR A 71 -9.04 9.32 -3.42
C THR A 71 -10.39 8.98 -2.79
N VAL A 72 -10.42 8.05 -1.86
CA VAL A 72 -11.65 7.59 -1.18
C VAL A 72 -12.02 8.49 0.00
N THR A 73 -11.03 9.15 0.64
CA THR A 73 -11.21 9.94 1.87
C THR A 73 -11.49 11.43 1.65
N THR A 74 -11.63 11.90 0.42
CA THR A 74 -11.77 13.34 0.09
C THR A 74 -13.20 13.91 0.19
N ASP A 75 -14.14 13.22 0.84
CA ASP A 75 -15.43 13.85 1.16
C ASP A 75 -15.27 14.82 2.36
N THR A 76 -14.74 16.02 2.05
CA THR A 76 -14.59 17.14 3.00
C THR A 76 -15.93 17.78 3.40
N SER A 77 -17.05 17.23 2.93
CA SER A 77 -18.40 17.77 3.21
C SER A 77 -18.97 17.34 4.57
N ARG A 78 -18.28 16.44 5.30
CA ARG A 78 -18.73 16.03 6.64
C ARG A 78 -18.17 16.97 7.71
N PRO A 79 -19.04 17.82 8.34
CA PRO A 79 -18.59 18.66 9.43
C PRO A 79 -18.28 17.79 10.65
N GLN A 80 -17.08 17.95 11.18
CA GLN A 80 -16.69 17.53 12.53
C GLN A 80 -16.82 16.03 12.84
N GLU A 81 -16.28 15.16 11.95
CA GLU A 81 -16.10 13.75 12.29
C GLU A 81 -15.16 13.61 13.49
N ASP A 82 -15.53 12.72 14.41
CA ASP A 82 -14.63 12.30 15.49
C ASP A 82 -13.30 11.81 14.90
N TRP A 83 -12.19 12.22 15.49
CA TRP A 83 -10.85 11.77 15.06
C TRP A 83 -10.76 10.25 14.97
N ARG A 84 -11.52 9.52 15.79
CA ARG A 84 -11.60 8.07 15.78
C ARG A 84 -12.18 7.53 14.48
N GLU A 85 -13.22 8.18 13.97
CA GLU A 85 -13.84 7.83 12.68
C GLU A 85 -12.87 8.10 11.54
N ARG A 86 -12.19 9.26 11.56
CA ARG A 86 -11.14 9.56 10.56
C ARG A 86 -10.02 8.54 10.54
N VAL A 87 -9.58 8.04 11.70
CA VAL A 87 -8.55 6.98 11.77
C VAL A 87 -9.08 5.68 11.19
N ARG A 88 -10.33 5.30 11.48
CA ARG A 88 -10.96 4.10 10.90
C ARG A 88 -11.06 4.21 9.39
N ASP A 89 -11.56 5.32 8.88
CA ASP A 89 -11.74 5.56 7.45
C ASP A 89 -10.40 5.54 6.72
N ALA A 90 -9.38 6.18 7.27
CA ALA A 90 -8.03 6.14 6.71
C ALA A 90 -7.44 4.72 6.68
N ALA A 91 -7.63 3.94 7.75
CA ALA A 91 -7.16 2.56 7.82
C ALA A 91 -7.92 1.65 6.85
N MET A 92 -9.25 1.79 6.75
CA MET A 92 -10.09 1.03 5.82
C MET A 92 -9.76 1.35 4.36
N SER A 93 -9.57 2.64 4.03
CA SER A 93 -9.18 3.07 2.69
C SER A 93 -7.80 2.54 2.30
N LEU A 94 -6.85 2.57 3.23
CA LEU A 94 -5.51 2.01 2.99
C LEU A 94 -5.59 0.49 2.80
N ARG A 95 -6.37 -0.23 3.62
CA ARG A 95 -6.59 -1.67 3.43
C ARG A 95 -7.16 -1.97 2.04
N ALA A 96 -8.18 -1.21 1.61
CA ALA A 96 -8.80 -1.40 0.30
C ALA A 96 -7.79 -1.18 -0.85
N ALA A 97 -7.00 -0.12 -0.79
CA ALA A 97 -5.95 0.16 -1.78
C ALA A 97 -4.89 -0.95 -1.84
N LEU A 98 -4.43 -1.45 -0.69
CA LEU A 98 -3.45 -2.53 -0.62
C LEU A 98 -4.01 -3.85 -1.18
N LEU A 99 -5.27 -4.18 -0.89
CA LEU A 99 -5.93 -5.39 -1.39
C LEU A 99 -6.23 -5.35 -2.89
N ALA A 100 -6.34 -4.15 -3.49
CA ALA A 100 -6.55 -3.99 -4.92
C ALA A 100 -5.37 -4.49 -5.75
N HIS A 101 -4.17 -4.56 -5.16
CA HIS A 101 -2.94 -4.97 -5.84
C HIS A 101 -2.35 -6.24 -5.23
N ARG A 102 -1.98 -7.19 -6.10
CA ARG A 102 -1.32 -8.42 -5.66
C ARG A 102 0.01 -8.10 -4.97
N ASP A 103 0.20 -8.67 -3.77
CA ASP A 103 1.36 -8.41 -2.90
C ASP A 103 1.55 -6.92 -2.53
N GLY A 104 0.48 -6.10 -2.64
CA GLY A 104 0.53 -4.66 -2.38
C GLY A 104 1.03 -4.33 -0.98
N ALA A 105 0.59 -5.08 0.04
CA ALA A 105 1.06 -4.89 1.41
C ALA A 105 2.57 -5.19 1.56
N GLU A 106 3.08 -6.23 0.88
CA GLU A 106 4.51 -6.58 0.92
C GLU A 106 5.36 -5.52 0.22
N VAL A 107 4.91 -5.00 -0.93
CA VAL A 107 5.59 -3.90 -1.65
C VAL A 107 5.69 -2.68 -0.75
N VAL A 108 4.60 -2.24 -0.13
CA VAL A 108 4.59 -1.07 0.76
C VAL A 108 5.41 -1.32 2.03
N ALA A 109 5.31 -2.50 2.64
CA ALA A 109 6.08 -2.83 3.85
C ALA A 109 7.58 -2.83 3.59
N SER A 110 8.03 -3.47 2.49
CA SER A 110 9.46 -3.57 2.15
C SER A 110 10.07 -2.21 1.82
N THR A 111 9.36 -1.35 1.08
CA THR A 111 9.85 -0.02 0.73
C THR A 111 9.87 0.92 1.94
N THR A 112 8.83 0.86 2.79
CA THR A 112 8.78 1.62 4.06
C THR A 112 9.94 1.23 5.00
N ALA A 113 10.27 -0.05 5.09
CA ALA A 113 11.38 -0.54 5.91
C ALA A 113 12.75 -0.01 5.43
N LEU A 114 12.88 0.27 4.13
CA LEU A 114 14.06 0.89 3.53
C LEU A 114 14.06 2.43 3.64
N GLY A 115 13.01 3.03 4.18
CA GLY A 115 12.81 4.49 4.20
C GLY A 115 12.50 5.07 2.81
N LEU A 116 11.96 4.25 1.91
CA LEU A 116 11.62 4.63 0.54
C LEU A 116 10.10 4.58 0.35
N GLY A 117 9.51 5.61 -0.27
CA GLY A 117 8.09 5.64 -0.67
C GLY A 117 7.07 5.56 0.47
N ALA A 118 5.80 5.53 0.10
CA ALA A 118 4.62 5.32 0.97
C ALA A 118 4.49 6.26 2.19
N THR A 119 5.18 7.42 2.19
CA THR A 119 5.10 8.39 3.31
C THR A 119 3.70 8.92 3.48
N ALA A 120 2.93 9.09 2.39
CA ALA A 120 1.55 9.57 2.41
C ALA A 120 0.63 8.72 3.30
N ALA A 121 0.83 7.40 3.39
CA ALA A 121 0.05 6.54 4.28
C ALA A 121 0.24 6.91 5.74
N ARG A 122 1.50 7.11 6.17
CA ARG A 122 1.81 7.52 7.54
C ARG A 122 1.30 8.92 7.84
N ASP A 123 1.47 9.85 6.88
CA ASP A 123 1.06 11.25 7.03
C ASP A 123 -0.47 11.35 7.18
N THR A 124 -1.23 10.60 6.39
CA THR A 124 -2.70 10.53 6.48
C THR A 124 -3.14 9.99 7.84
N LEU A 125 -2.55 8.88 8.31
CA LEU A 125 -2.87 8.32 9.62
C LEU A 125 -2.47 9.28 10.75
N SER A 126 -1.32 9.96 10.65
CA SER A 126 -0.87 10.95 11.64
C SER A 126 -1.81 12.15 11.72
N ALA A 127 -2.24 12.67 10.56
CA ALA A 127 -3.19 13.78 10.49
C ALA A 127 -4.57 13.39 11.08
N ALA A 128 -5.03 12.16 10.85
CA ALA A 128 -6.26 11.65 11.44
C ALA A 128 -6.19 11.59 12.97
N VAL A 129 -5.06 11.10 13.52
CA VAL A 129 -4.81 11.03 14.97
C VAL A 129 -4.70 12.42 15.59
N ALA A 130 -4.03 13.38 14.92
CA ALA A 130 -3.83 14.74 15.41
C ALA A 130 -5.14 15.45 15.75
N GLY A 131 -6.23 15.11 15.08
CA GLY A 131 -7.56 15.60 15.40
C GLY A 131 -8.07 15.25 16.82
N GLY A 132 -7.42 14.32 17.50
CA GLY A 132 -7.70 13.95 18.89
C GLY A 132 -6.99 14.80 19.94
N GLY A 133 -6.20 15.82 19.52
CA GLY A 133 -5.47 16.70 20.43
C GLY A 133 -4.18 16.12 21.01
N PHE A 134 -3.67 15.01 20.41
CA PHE A 134 -2.41 14.40 20.82
C PHE A 134 -1.21 15.22 20.32
N GLY A 135 -0.12 15.19 21.09
CA GLY A 135 1.14 15.81 20.67
C GLY A 135 1.79 15.08 19.47
N ASP A 136 2.63 15.81 18.71
CA ASP A 136 3.24 15.32 17.46
C ASP A 136 3.96 13.97 17.61
N ALA A 137 4.67 13.78 18.74
CA ALA A 137 5.38 12.52 19.00
C ALA A 137 4.44 11.32 19.16
N ASP A 138 3.28 11.51 19.79
CA ASP A 138 2.28 10.46 19.97
C ASP A 138 1.51 10.23 18.69
N CYS A 139 1.21 11.28 17.90
CA CYS A 139 0.65 11.14 16.55
C CYS A 139 1.57 10.29 15.65
N ALA A 140 2.87 10.55 15.64
CA ALA A 140 3.82 9.80 14.83
C ALA A 140 3.93 8.32 15.27
N ARG A 141 3.95 8.06 16.58
CA ARG A 141 3.98 6.69 17.14
C ARG A 141 2.70 5.93 16.82
N ALA A 142 1.54 6.58 17.00
CA ALA A 142 0.24 6.01 16.70
C ALA A 142 0.09 5.69 15.22
N ALA A 143 0.46 6.62 14.34
CA ALA A 143 0.46 6.40 12.89
C ALA A 143 1.35 5.22 12.49
N SER A 144 2.53 5.08 13.11
CA SER A 144 3.41 3.93 12.86
C SER A 144 2.79 2.62 13.32
N ALA A 145 2.18 2.58 14.51
CA ALA A 145 1.51 1.39 15.02
C ALA A 145 0.33 0.97 14.14
N LEU A 146 -0.51 1.93 13.74
CA LEU A 146 -1.63 1.71 12.82
C LEU A 146 -1.15 1.20 11.46
N LEU A 147 -0.13 1.83 10.87
CA LEU A 147 0.44 1.41 9.59
C LEU A 147 0.96 -0.03 9.65
N HIS A 148 1.72 -0.38 10.69
CA HIS A 148 2.23 -1.75 10.86
C HIS A 148 1.10 -2.77 11.03
N PHE A 149 0.05 -2.41 11.78
CA PHE A 149 -1.14 -3.26 11.89
C PHE A 149 -1.81 -3.47 10.54
N VAL A 150 -2.08 -2.40 9.78
CA VAL A 150 -2.70 -2.48 8.46
C VAL A 150 -1.88 -3.35 7.52
N LEU A 151 -0.58 -3.09 7.41
CA LEU A 151 0.31 -3.85 6.52
C LEU A 151 0.38 -5.33 6.89
N GLY A 152 0.52 -5.64 8.18
CA GLY A 152 0.59 -7.03 8.66
C GLY A 152 -0.72 -7.79 8.44
N HIS A 153 -1.86 -7.15 8.73
CA HIS A 153 -3.17 -7.76 8.53
C HIS A 153 -3.44 -8.02 7.06
N VAL A 154 -3.23 -7.04 6.18
CA VAL A 154 -3.44 -7.18 4.74
C VAL A 154 -2.49 -8.18 4.12
N ALA A 155 -1.21 -8.20 4.52
CA ALA A 155 -0.27 -9.23 4.05
C ALA A 155 -0.76 -10.65 4.39
N HIS A 156 -1.30 -10.85 5.59
CA HIS A 156 -1.90 -12.12 5.98
C HIS A 156 -3.12 -12.47 5.11
N GLU A 157 -4.02 -11.52 4.87
CA GLU A 157 -5.18 -11.74 3.98
C GLU A 157 -4.71 -12.13 2.55
N GLN A 158 -3.74 -11.42 1.99
CA GLN A 158 -3.18 -11.71 0.67
C GLN A 158 -2.53 -13.09 0.60
N GLN A 159 -1.80 -13.48 1.66
CA GLN A 159 -1.23 -14.82 1.75
C GLN A 159 -2.31 -15.90 1.81
N ARG A 160 -3.39 -15.71 2.58
CA ARG A 160 -4.53 -16.65 2.62
C ARG A 160 -5.14 -16.84 1.24
N VAL A 161 -5.38 -15.75 0.50
CA VAL A 161 -5.90 -15.81 -0.88
C VAL A 161 -4.97 -16.60 -1.81
N GLN A 162 -3.65 -16.45 -1.65
CA GLN A 162 -2.69 -17.23 -2.44
C GLN A 162 -2.73 -18.72 -2.09
N LEU A 163 -2.78 -19.07 -0.80
CA LEU A 163 -2.86 -20.45 -0.33
C LEU A 163 -4.17 -21.12 -0.76
N ASP A 164 -5.28 -20.39 -0.74
CA ASP A 164 -6.57 -20.86 -1.23
C ASP A 164 -6.53 -21.20 -2.72
N ARG A 165 -5.97 -20.30 -3.54
CA ARG A 165 -5.77 -20.56 -4.98
C ARG A 165 -4.93 -21.80 -5.28
N LEU A 166 -4.05 -22.18 -4.37
CA LEU A 166 -3.23 -23.39 -4.47
C LEU A 166 -3.94 -24.63 -3.90
N GLY A 167 -5.16 -24.48 -3.38
CA GLY A 167 -5.91 -25.57 -2.75
C GLY A 167 -5.29 -26.09 -1.44
N LEU A 168 -4.52 -25.24 -0.74
CA LEU A 168 -3.81 -25.58 0.49
C LEU A 168 -4.59 -25.24 1.76
N LEU A 169 -5.72 -24.53 1.63
CA LEU A 169 -6.59 -24.20 2.74
C LEU A 169 -7.81 -25.13 2.82
N PRO A 170 -8.34 -25.41 4.01
CA PRO A 170 -9.65 -26.01 4.17
C PRO A 170 -10.73 -25.08 3.58
N ALA A 171 -11.90 -25.64 3.26
CA ALA A 171 -13.03 -24.82 2.83
C ALA A 171 -13.31 -23.69 3.83
N PRO A 172 -13.59 -22.45 3.34
CA PRO A 172 -13.90 -21.34 4.22
C PRO A 172 -15.10 -21.69 5.13
N THR A 173 -15.06 -21.24 6.37
CA THR A 173 -16.18 -21.38 7.31
C THR A 173 -17.02 -20.12 7.28
N ASP A 174 -18.34 -20.23 7.58
CA ASP A 174 -19.25 -19.09 7.66
C ASP A 174 -18.88 -18.06 8.75
N GLU A 175 -17.91 -18.39 9.60
CA GLU A 175 -17.41 -17.52 10.70
C GLU A 175 -16.26 -16.61 10.28
N GLU A 176 -15.68 -16.78 9.08
CA GLU A 176 -14.56 -15.96 8.61
C GLU A 176 -15.05 -14.60 8.11
N ASP A 177 -14.77 -13.52 8.86
CA ASP A 177 -15.01 -12.13 8.48
C ASP A 177 -13.71 -11.30 8.54
N PRO A 178 -12.84 -11.38 7.53
CA PRO A 178 -11.57 -10.63 7.52
C PRO A 178 -11.76 -9.11 7.62
N ALA A 179 -12.87 -8.58 7.12
CA ALA A 179 -13.16 -7.15 7.21
C ALA A 179 -13.57 -6.74 8.63
N GLY A 180 -14.39 -7.56 9.30
CA GLY A 180 -14.77 -7.37 10.70
C GLY A 180 -13.58 -7.52 11.63
N ASP A 181 -12.73 -8.52 11.43
CA ASP A 181 -11.49 -8.73 12.19
C ASP A 181 -10.54 -7.54 12.07
N PHE A 182 -10.40 -7.02 10.85
CA PHE A 182 -9.61 -5.82 10.61
C PHE A 182 -10.18 -4.60 11.35
N ALA A 183 -11.48 -4.35 11.21
CA ALA A 183 -12.15 -3.23 11.85
C ALA A 183 -12.03 -3.32 13.39
N PHE A 184 -12.20 -4.52 13.96
CA PHE A 184 -12.02 -4.77 15.38
C PHE A 184 -10.59 -4.42 15.85
N GLY A 185 -9.57 -4.83 15.10
CA GLY A 185 -8.18 -4.51 15.42
C GLY A 185 -7.87 -3.01 15.37
N VAL A 186 -8.39 -2.30 14.37
CA VAL A 186 -8.30 -0.83 14.32
C VAL A 186 -8.98 -0.20 15.54
N ASP A 187 -10.16 -0.68 15.92
CA ASP A 187 -10.91 -0.19 17.07
C ASP A 187 -10.16 -0.39 18.39
N LEU A 188 -9.47 -1.51 18.57
CA LEU A 188 -8.62 -1.74 19.75
C LEU A 188 -7.51 -0.68 19.85
N LEU A 189 -6.82 -0.38 18.74
CA LEU A 189 -5.76 0.61 18.70
C LEU A 189 -6.31 2.02 18.97
N VAL A 190 -7.42 2.39 18.36
CA VAL A 190 -8.09 3.69 18.54
C VAL A 190 -8.54 3.88 19.98
N ARG A 191 -9.16 2.86 20.60
CA ARG A 191 -9.59 2.92 22.01
C ARG A 191 -8.39 3.05 22.94
N GLY A 192 -7.31 2.27 22.69
CA GLY A 192 -6.08 2.34 23.46
C GLY A 192 -5.43 3.73 23.42
N LEU A 193 -5.49 4.43 22.28
CA LEU A 193 -5.05 5.83 22.18
C LEU A 193 -5.91 6.75 23.03
N GLY A 194 -7.22 6.60 23.02
CA GLY A 194 -8.16 7.45 23.79
C GLY A 194 -8.02 7.34 25.31
N THR A 195 -7.29 6.35 25.84
CA THR A 195 -7.02 6.22 27.28
C THR A 195 -5.77 7.01 27.73
N ARG A 196 -5.02 7.60 26.79
CA ARG A 196 -3.78 8.34 27.07
C ARG A 196 -3.99 9.85 27.22
N THR A 197 -5.20 10.34 27.01
CA THR A 197 -5.65 11.70 27.28
C THR A 197 -6.20 11.78 28.69
#